data_bf942dca9902b8c9c111eaf6d7471e3a
#
_entry.id   bf942dca9902b8c9c111eaf6d7471e3a
#
_cell.length_a   1.000
_cell.length_b   1.000
_cell.length_c   1.000
_cell.angle_alpha   90.00
_cell.angle_beta   90.00
_cell.angle_gamma   90.00
#
_symmetry.space_group_name_H-M   'P 1'
#
loop_
_entity.id
_entity.type
_entity.pdbx_description
1 polymer ?
#
loop_
_entity_poly.entity_id
_entity_poly.type
_entity_poly.pdbx_seq_one_letter_code
_entity_poly.pdbx_strand_id
1 'polypeptide(L)'
;MKTSLKRYILAAALTASAGTMMAQDLNSAYFTQDFKYRHDMNAAYGNDQGYVAIPILGNLNVKMQGSLGVGDVLFKNPYYGNPQYPNAKKTATFLHPGISADEALKNIEKDGNDLIFDMDIPIVSVGFNSFGGYNTIELKERTHMGITLPYSFFEFAKTMANKEYSFDDLGARGWSYAELAFGHSRQIMDNLRVGAKVKFLFGGAYADFSMDGVKANMVGDKWILSGKARGELNMKGGKFKTETKEYKGRPGTYDQINGVDTDNRQMG
;
A
#
# COMPACT_ATOMS: atom_id res chain seq x y z
N MET A 1 28.95 -33.58 -21.47
CA MET A 1 29.09 -32.28 -20.75
C MET A 1 28.05 -31.22 -21.15
N LYS A 2 27.59 -31.11 -22.37
CA LYS A 2 26.61 -30.10 -22.82
C LYS A 2 25.17 -30.30 -22.28
N THR A 3 24.77 -31.50 -21.93
CA THR A 3 23.42 -31.83 -21.42
C THR A 3 23.22 -31.52 -19.94
N SER A 4 24.28 -31.55 -19.14
CA SER A 4 24.19 -31.21 -17.71
C SER A 4 24.00 -29.68 -17.49
N LEU A 5 24.71 -28.86 -18.25
CA LEU A 5 24.61 -27.39 -18.15
C LEU A 5 23.20 -26.88 -18.46
N LYS A 6 22.55 -27.46 -19.50
CA LYS A 6 21.15 -27.11 -19.82
C LYS A 6 20.17 -27.47 -18.72
N ARG A 7 20.40 -28.59 -18.01
CA ARG A 7 19.57 -28.99 -16.86
C ARG A 7 19.76 -28.07 -15.67
N TYR A 8 20.98 -27.61 -15.40
CA TYR A 8 21.23 -26.64 -14.32
C TYR A 8 20.69 -25.25 -14.65
N ILE A 9 20.77 -24.79 -15.89
CA ILE A 9 20.16 -23.55 -16.34
C ILE A 9 18.63 -23.62 -16.23
N LEU A 10 18.02 -24.74 -16.63
CA LEU A 10 16.58 -24.95 -16.51
C LEU A 10 16.12 -25.02 -15.05
N ALA A 11 16.89 -25.70 -14.18
CA ALA A 11 16.63 -25.76 -12.75
C ALA A 11 16.79 -24.39 -12.09
N ALA A 12 17.83 -23.62 -12.44
CA ALA A 12 18.04 -22.26 -11.95
C ALA A 12 16.94 -21.29 -12.43
N ALA A 13 16.46 -21.43 -13.67
CA ALA A 13 15.34 -20.64 -14.17
C ALA A 13 14.03 -21.00 -13.45
N LEU A 14 13.79 -22.27 -13.15
CA LEU A 14 12.62 -22.72 -12.38
C LEU A 14 12.66 -22.27 -10.91
N THR A 15 13.84 -22.26 -10.29
CA THR A 15 13.98 -21.78 -8.90
C THR A 15 13.92 -20.23 -8.80
N ALA A 16 14.45 -19.52 -9.80
CA ALA A 16 14.33 -18.06 -9.86
C ALA A 16 12.87 -17.60 -10.06
N SER A 17 12.07 -18.38 -10.81
CA SER A 17 10.64 -18.08 -10.98
C SER A 17 9.78 -18.40 -9.74
N ALA A 18 10.22 -19.33 -8.88
CA ALA A 18 9.49 -19.69 -7.66
C ALA A 18 9.59 -18.62 -6.56
N GLY A 19 10.64 -17.78 -6.58
CA GLY A 19 10.85 -16.72 -5.58
C GLY A 19 10.07 -15.43 -5.82
N THR A 20 9.40 -15.28 -6.97
CA THR A 20 8.65 -14.06 -7.32
C THR A 20 7.14 -14.27 -7.43
N MET A 21 6.64 -15.43 -7.04
CA MET A 21 5.19 -15.69 -6.97
C MET A 21 4.55 -15.15 -5.68
N MET A 22 4.86 -13.92 -5.32
CA MET A 22 3.93 -13.06 -4.61
C MET A 22 2.94 -12.57 -5.66
N ALA A 23 2.13 -13.51 -6.14
CA ALA A 23 1.10 -13.24 -7.12
C ALA A 23 0.01 -12.43 -6.46
N GLN A 24 0.01 -11.22 -6.80
CA GLN A 24 -0.96 -10.25 -6.34
C GLN A 24 -2.24 -10.38 -7.12
N ASP A 25 -3.29 -10.62 -6.43
CA ASP A 25 -4.46 -9.79 -6.30
C ASP A 25 -5.63 -10.01 -7.24
N LEU A 26 -5.46 -10.60 -8.39
CA LEU A 26 -6.55 -11.00 -9.27
C LEU A 26 -6.48 -12.50 -9.59
N ASN A 27 -6.19 -13.33 -8.60
CA ASN A 27 -6.06 -14.78 -8.82
C ASN A 27 -7.30 -15.40 -9.49
N SER A 28 -8.49 -14.90 -9.19
CA SER A 28 -9.73 -15.33 -9.85
C SER A 28 -9.79 -14.91 -11.32
N ALA A 29 -9.27 -13.74 -11.67
CA ALA A 29 -9.25 -13.25 -13.05
C ALA A 29 -8.30 -14.07 -13.95
N TYR A 30 -7.29 -14.73 -13.38
CA TYR A 30 -6.42 -15.65 -14.14
C TYR A 30 -7.22 -16.77 -14.83
N PHE A 31 -8.27 -17.25 -14.19
CA PHE A 31 -9.12 -18.32 -14.71
C PHE A 31 -10.29 -17.80 -15.57
N THR A 32 -10.44 -16.47 -15.68
CA THR A 32 -11.51 -15.89 -16.52
C THR A 32 -11.13 -16.07 -17.99
N GLN A 33 -12.04 -16.63 -18.76
CA GLN A 33 -11.85 -16.80 -20.20
C GLN A 33 -11.62 -15.42 -20.85
N ASP A 34 -10.69 -15.34 -21.80
CA ASP A 34 -10.34 -14.12 -22.55
C ASP A 34 -9.78 -12.94 -21.74
N PHE A 35 -9.41 -13.17 -20.48
CA PHE A 35 -8.74 -12.12 -19.70
C PHE A 35 -7.35 -11.82 -20.24
N LYS A 36 -7.19 -10.67 -20.86
CA LYS A 36 -6.01 -10.29 -21.63
C LYS A 36 -4.77 -10.04 -20.79
N TYR A 37 -4.92 -9.75 -19.51
CA TYR A 37 -3.84 -9.38 -18.58
C TYR A 37 -3.29 -10.57 -17.78
N ARG A 38 -3.53 -11.82 -18.20
CA ARG A 38 -2.95 -13.01 -17.53
C ARG A 38 -1.43 -12.99 -17.50
N HIS A 39 -0.80 -12.32 -18.48
CA HIS A 39 0.66 -12.13 -18.52
C HIS A 39 1.20 -11.32 -17.32
N ASP A 40 0.37 -10.60 -16.57
CA ASP A 40 0.75 -9.94 -15.31
C ASP A 40 1.01 -10.95 -14.20
N MET A 41 0.22 -12.01 -14.17
CA MET A 41 0.30 -13.09 -13.19
C MET A 41 1.25 -14.21 -13.64
N ASN A 42 1.39 -14.41 -14.95
CA ASN A 42 2.24 -15.45 -15.51
C ASN A 42 2.89 -14.96 -16.81
N ALA A 43 4.19 -14.67 -16.77
CA ALA A 43 4.94 -14.17 -17.92
C ALA A 43 4.94 -15.13 -19.12
N ALA A 44 4.69 -16.43 -18.91
CA ALA A 44 4.58 -17.39 -19.99
C ALA A 44 3.24 -17.34 -20.72
N TYR A 45 2.26 -16.61 -20.18
CA TYR A 45 0.96 -16.48 -20.83
C TYR A 45 1.08 -15.73 -22.17
N GLY A 46 0.49 -16.28 -23.21
CA GLY A 46 0.36 -15.63 -24.51
C GLY A 46 -1.11 -15.55 -24.91
N ASN A 47 -1.46 -14.60 -25.72
CA ASN A 47 -2.77 -14.44 -26.29
C ASN A 47 -2.72 -14.56 -27.81
N ASP A 48 -3.78 -15.06 -28.43
CA ASP A 48 -3.86 -15.17 -29.90
C ASP A 48 -4.15 -13.80 -30.54
N GLN A 49 -4.74 -12.89 -29.77
CA GLN A 49 -5.10 -11.55 -30.20
C GLN A 49 -4.22 -10.48 -29.55
N GLY A 50 -3.81 -9.51 -30.37
CA GLY A 50 -3.23 -8.28 -29.84
C GLY A 50 -4.28 -7.38 -29.17
N TYR A 51 -3.82 -6.50 -28.29
CA TYR A 51 -4.65 -5.47 -27.67
C TYR A 51 -3.85 -4.19 -27.43
N VAL A 52 -4.56 -3.10 -27.31
CA VAL A 52 -4.08 -1.83 -26.79
C VAL A 52 -5.04 -1.36 -25.73
N ALA A 53 -4.52 -1.06 -24.55
CA ALA A 53 -5.27 -0.48 -23.45
C ALA A 53 -4.66 0.86 -23.06
N ILE A 54 -5.52 1.83 -22.84
CA ILE A 54 -5.21 3.19 -22.39
C ILE A 54 -5.68 3.40 -20.94
N PRO A 55 -5.28 4.47 -20.26
CA PRO A 55 -5.62 4.72 -18.86
C PRO A 55 -7.11 4.54 -18.57
N ILE A 56 -7.41 3.99 -17.41
CA ILE A 56 -8.77 3.77 -16.87
C ILE A 56 -9.54 2.63 -17.56
N LEU A 57 -9.33 2.40 -18.85
CA LEU A 57 -9.96 1.30 -19.59
C LEU A 57 -9.16 -0.01 -19.52
N GLY A 58 -8.02 0.01 -18.86
CA GLY A 58 -7.17 -1.16 -18.62
C GLY A 58 -7.50 -1.89 -17.34
N ASN A 59 -6.56 -2.70 -16.90
CA ASN A 59 -6.63 -3.49 -15.66
C ASN A 59 -6.28 -2.63 -14.44
N LEU A 60 -7.21 -1.78 -14.00
CA LEU A 60 -7.07 -1.06 -12.73
C LEU A 60 -7.19 -2.07 -11.58
N ASN A 61 -6.18 -2.14 -10.75
CA ASN A 61 -6.19 -2.96 -9.54
C ASN A 61 -6.18 -2.05 -8.31
N VAL A 62 -7.16 -2.26 -7.43
CA VAL A 62 -7.22 -1.60 -6.12
C VAL A 62 -7.46 -2.69 -5.09
N LYS A 63 -6.57 -2.79 -4.13
CA LYS A 63 -6.64 -3.76 -3.05
C LYS A 63 -6.57 -3.06 -1.71
N MET A 64 -7.43 -3.46 -0.82
CA MET A 64 -7.37 -3.10 0.59
C MET A 64 -7.37 -4.38 1.41
N GLN A 65 -6.44 -4.50 2.32
CA GLN A 65 -6.31 -5.64 3.22
C GLN A 65 -5.80 -5.19 4.58
N GLY A 66 -6.01 -6.00 5.59
CA GLY A 66 -5.55 -5.69 6.96
C GLY A 66 -6.39 -6.41 7.98
N SER A 67 -6.08 -6.20 9.24
CA SER A 67 -6.85 -6.70 10.36
C SER A 67 -8.09 -5.85 10.66
N LEU A 68 -8.13 -4.60 10.15
CA LEU A 68 -9.25 -3.68 10.34
C LEU A 68 -10.27 -3.79 9.20
N GLY A 69 -11.48 -4.16 9.52
CA GLY A 69 -12.61 -4.13 8.61
C GLY A 69 -13.46 -2.88 8.77
N VAL A 70 -14.34 -2.62 7.79
CA VAL A 70 -15.29 -1.50 7.87
C VAL A 70 -16.21 -1.64 9.09
N GLY A 71 -16.56 -2.89 9.49
CA GLY A 71 -17.37 -3.18 10.66
C GLY A 71 -16.70 -2.87 12.00
N ASP A 72 -15.39 -2.67 12.03
CA ASP A 72 -14.64 -2.35 13.25
C ASP A 72 -14.56 -0.85 13.50
N VAL A 73 -14.86 -0.05 12.48
CA VAL A 73 -14.86 1.42 12.55
C VAL A 73 -16.23 2.06 12.36
N LEU A 74 -17.16 1.38 11.67
CA LEU A 74 -18.52 1.86 11.41
C LEU A 74 -19.55 0.93 12.02
N PHE A 75 -20.38 1.47 12.87
CA PHE A 75 -21.41 0.80 13.64
C PHE A 75 -22.80 1.29 13.26
N LYS A 76 -23.83 0.51 13.59
CA LYS A 76 -25.19 1.01 13.58
C LYS A 76 -25.30 2.10 14.65
N ASN A 77 -25.81 3.26 14.25
CA ASN A 77 -25.97 4.36 15.20
C ASN A 77 -27.10 4.07 16.21
N PRO A 78 -26.81 3.97 17.50
CA PRO A 78 -27.83 3.71 18.53
C PRO A 78 -28.92 4.78 18.61
N TYR A 79 -28.62 6.00 18.15
CA TYR A 79 -29.55 7.12 18.18
C TYR A 79 -30.41 7.26 16.90
N TYR A 80 -30.16 6.41 15.89
CA TYR A 80 -30.93 6.47 14.67
C TYR A 80 -32.39 6.05 14.90
N GLY A 81 -33.32 6.93 14.48
CA GLY A 81 -34.76 6.74 14.67
C GLY A 81 -35.27 7.16 16.06
N ASN A 82 -34.42 7.69 16.93
CA ASN A 82 -34.84 8.26 18.20
C ASN A 82 -35.34 9.70 18.01
N PRO A 83 -36.57 10.05 18.43
CA PRO A 83 -37.13 11.39 18.29
C PRO A 83 -36.31 12.50 18.94
N GLN A 84 -35.52 12.18 19.98
CA GLN A 84 -34.61 13.13 20.63
C GLN A 84 -33.41 13.51 19.76
N TYR A 85 -33.10 12.67 18.74
CA TYR A 85 -31.98 12.87 17.82
C TYR A 85 -32.44 12.81 16.36
N PRO A 86 -33.29 13.75 15.91
CA PRO A 86 -33.96 13.69 14.60
C PRO A 86 -32.98 13.68 13.41
N ASN A 87 -31.76 14.19 13.60
CA ASN A 87 -30.71 14.27 12.59
C ASN A 87 -29.69 13.12 12.68
N ALA A 88 -29.91 12.11 13.52
CA ALA A 88 -29.00 10.99 13.66
C ALA A 88 -28.92 10.18 12.35
N LYS A 89 -27.70 10.01 11.82
CA LYS A 89 -27.46 9.17 10.64
C LYS A 89 -27.59 7.69 10.98
N LYS A 90 -27.82 6.83 9.98
CA LYS A 90 -27.94 5.37 10.19
C LYS A 90 -26.69 4.73 10.76
N THR A 91 -25.51 5.27 10.40
CA THR A 91 -24.22 4.77 10.84
C THR A 91 -23.50 5.80 11.70
N ALA A 92 -22.69 5.30 12.61
CA ALA A 92 -21.81 6.08 13.47
C ALA A 92 -20.41 5.45 13.49
N THR A 93 -19.40 6.24 13.74
CA THR A 93 -18.03 5.72 13.91
C THR A 93 -17.88 5.11 15.32
N PHE A 94 -16.85 4.30 15.52
CA PHE A 94 -16.51 3.73 16.84
C PHE A 94 -16.33 4.80 17.94
N LEU A 95 -16.03 6.04 17.59
CA LEU A 95 -15.92 7.18 18.53
C LEU A 95 -17.24 7.67 19.06
N HIS A 96 -18.38 7.26 18.49
CA HIS A 96 -19.68 7.75 18.88
C HIS A 96 -19.99 7.42 20.36
N PRO A 97 -20.47 8.36 21.17
CA PRO A 97 -20.67 8.17 22.61
C PRO A 97 -21.73 7.10 22.97
N GLY A 98 -22.67 6.85 22.07
CA GLY A 98 -23.67 5.80 22.23
C GLY A 98 -23.18 4.37 21.99
N ILE A 99 -21.93 4.19 21.50
CA ILE A 99 -21.29 2.88 21.34
C ILE A 99 -20.39 2.69 22.56
N SER A 100 -20.51 1.58 23.27
CA SER A 100 -19.66 1.30 24.43
C SER A 100 -18.19 1.06 24.02
N ALA A 101 -17.26 1.21 24.96
CA ALA A 101 -15.86 0.91 24.70
C ALA A 101 -15.66 -0.60 24.38
N ASP A 102 -16.36 -1.47 25.11
CA ASP A 102 -16.29 -2.91 24.89
C ASP A 102 -16.77 -3.31 23.49
N GLU A 103 -17.83 -2.68 23.01
CA GLU A 103 -18.35 -2.92 21.65
C GLU A 103 -17.40 -2.35 20.58
N ALA A 104 -16.91 -1.12 20.79
CA ALA A 104 -16.03 -0.43 19.86
C ALA A 104 -14.66 -1.10 19.70
N LEU A 105 -14.14 -1.75 20.75
CA LEU A 105 -12.81 -2.34 20.81
C LEU A 105 -12.82 -3.87 20.66
N LYS A 106 -14.00 -4.47 20.52
CA LYS A 106 -14.19 -5.93 20.56
C LYS A 106 -13.32 -6.68 19.54
N ASN A 107 -13.21 -6.15 18.33
CA ASN A 107 -12.50 -6.78 17.23
C ASN A 107 -11.13 -6.14 16.96
N ILE A 108 -10.74 -5.13 17.72
CA ILE A 108 -9.44 -4.49 17.59
C ILE A 108 -8.37 -5.42 18.16
N GLU A 109 -7.40 -5.80 17.34
CA GLU A 109 -6.34 -6.72 17.74
C GLU A 109 -5.36 -6.05 18.70
N LYS A 110 -4.94 -6.79 19.74
CA LYS A 110 -4.06 -6.25 20.79
C LYS A 110 -2.62 -6.13 20.36
N ASP A 111 -2.20 -6.96 19.41
CA ASP A 111 -0.82 -7.05 18.93
C ASP A 111 -0.53 -6.05 17.78
N GLY A 112 -1.51 -5.23 17.42
CA GLY A 112 -1.43 -4.24 16.37
C GLY A 112 -2.44 -4.47 15.26
N ASN A 113 -2.83 -3.40 14.60
CA ASN A 113 -3.83 -3.42 13.54
C ASN A 113 -3.25 -2.79 12.28
N ASP A 114 -3.23 -3.56 11.22
CA ASP A 114 -2.70 -3.11 9.94
C ASP A 114 -3.81 -2.77 8.96
N LEU A 115 -3.58 -1.74 8.18
CA LEU A 115 -4.36 -1.38 7.02
C LEU A 115 -3.41 -1.18 5.85
N ILE A 116 -3.53 -2.01 4.82
CA ILE A 116 -2.70 -1.97 3.63
C ILE A 116 -3.58 -1.61 2.43
N PHE A 117 -3.11 -0.66 1.66
CA PHE A 117 -3.72 -0.22 0.42
C PHE A 117 -2.72 -0.35 -0.72
N ASP A 118 -3.07 -1.12 -1.74
CA ASP A 118 -2.31 -1.26 -2.97
C ASP A 118 -3.15 -0.77 -4.15
N MET A 119 -2.52 -0.05 -5.06
CA MET A 119 -3.15 0.43 -6.27
C MET A 119 -2.19 0.34 -7.45
N ASP A 120 -2.64 -0.32 -8.52
CA ASP A 120 -1.93 -0.38 -9.80
C ASP A 120 -2.77 0.30 -10.87
N ILE A 121 -2.24 1.35 -11.46
CA ILE A 121 -2.90 2.12 -12.52
C ILE A 121 -2.17 1.86 -13.83
N PRO A 122 -2.73 1.14 -14.79
CA PRO A 122 -2.15 1.01 -16.10
C PRO A 122 -2.28 2.33 -16.86
N ILE A 123 -1.14 2.87 -17.31
CA ILE A 123 -1.09 4.08 -18.13
C ILE A 123 -1.21 3.70 -19.59
N VAL A 124 -0.46 2.69 -20.01
CA VAL A 124 -0.56 2.08 -21.33
C VAL A 124 -0.18 0.62 -21.24
N SER A 125 -0.89 -0.23 -21.95
CA SER A 125 -0.57 -1.64 -22.08
C SER A 125 -0.85 -2.10 -23.50
N VAL A 126 0.13 -2.75 -24.12
CA VAL A 126 0.04 -3.26 -25.49
C VAL A 126 0.50 -4.70 -25.50
N GLY A 127 -0.29 -5.57 -26.13
CA GLY A 127 0.06 -6.96 -26.38
C GLY A 127 -0.04 -7.27 -27.85
N PHE A 128 0.93 -7.99 -28.40
CA PHE A 128 0.96 -8.33 -29.83
C PHE A 128 1.77 -9.60 -30.12
N ASN A 129 1.41 -10.29 -31.18
CA ASN A 129 2.15 -11.46 -31.67
C ASN A 129 3.22 -11.00 -32.66
N SER A 130 4.50 -11.28 -32.35
CA SER A 130 5.66 -11.03 -33.20
C SER A 130 6.87 -11.81 -32.68
N PHE A 131 7.94 -11.89 -33.47
CA PHE A 131 9.19 -12.54 -33.09
C PHE A 131 9.03 -14.02 -32.69
N GLY A 132 8.01 -14.71 -33.24
CA GLY A 132 7.70 -16.10 -32.91
C GLY A 132 7.10 -16.32 -31.54
N GLY A 133 6.52 -15.29 -30.94
CA GLY A 133 5.87 -15.36 -29.64
C GLY A 133 4.94 -14.18 -29.38
N TYR A 134 4.44 -14.10 -28.16
CA TYR A 134 3.59 -13.02 -27.69
C TYR A 134 4.42 -12.01 -26.89
N ASN A 135 4.28 -10.75 -27.23
CA ASN A 135 5.01 -9.64 -26.62
C ASN A 135 4.07 -8.71 -25.89
N THR A 136 4.54 -8.13 -24.79
CA THR A 136 3.82 -7.10 -24.03
C THR A 136 4.73 -5.92 -23.74
N ILE A 137 4.18 -4.72 -23.82
CA ILE A 137 4.81 -3.47 -23.38
C ILE A 137 3.81 -2.78 -22.47
N GLU A 138 4.22 -2.47 -21.26
CA GLU A 138 3.34 -1.92 -20.25
C GLU A 138 4.03 -0.78 -19.49
N LEU A 139 3.29 0.29 -19.28
CA LEU A 139 3.63 1.35 -18.35
C LEU A 139 2.54 1.41 -17.30
N LYS A 140 2.90 1.23 -16.03
CA LYS A 140 2.00 1.26 -14.88
C LYS A 140 2.53 2.18 -13.81
N GLU A 141 1.65 2.84 -13.10
CA GLU A 141 1.90 3.48 -11.83
C GLU A 141 1.50 2.49 -10.72
N ARG A 142 2.37 2.30 -9.74
CA ARG A 142 2.12 1.44 -8.59
C ARG A 142 2.27 2.22 -7.31
N THR A 143 1.26 2.14 -6.47
CA THR A 143 1.23 2.77 -5.16
C THR A 143 0.95 1.72 -4.09
N HIS A 144 1.72 1.80 -3.02
CA HIS A 144 1.52 1.02 -1.81
C HIS A 144 1.47 1.94 -0.61
N MET A 145 0.56 1.69 0.32
CA MET A 145 0.48 2.37 1.60
C MET A 145 0.09 1.38 2.69
N GLY A 146 0.88 1.34 3.75
CA GLY A 146 0.62 0.57 4.96
C GLY A 146 0.52 1.50 6.16
N ILE A 147 -0.44 1.25 7.03
CA ILE A 147 -0.61 1.94 8.30
C ILE A 147 -0.72 0.87 9.39
N THR A 148 0.08 1.01 10.44
CA THR A 148 -0.01 0.17 11.63
C THR A 148 -0.48 1.02 12.80
N LEU A 149 -1.53 0.56 13.47
CA LEU A 149 -2.16 1.24 14.59
C LEU A 149 -2.18 0.31 15.81
N PRO A 150 -1.51 0.65 16.92
CA PRO A 150 -1.57 -0.15 18.14
C PRO A 150 -2.97 -0.11 18.77
N TYR A 151 -3.33 -1.14 19.52
CA TYR A 151 -4.58 -1.21 20.26
C TYR A 151 -4.80 0.02 21.14
N SER A 152 -3.75 0.48 21.81
CA SER A 152 -3.75 1.63 22.70
C SER A 152 -4.20 2.93 22.01
N PHE A 153 -3.96 3.06 20.70
CA PHE A 153 -4.47 4.20 19.92
C PHE A 153 -6.00 4.22 19.88
N PHE A 154 -6.62 3.07 19.60
CA PHE A 154 -8.08 2.95 19.56
C PHE A 154 -8.68 3.11 20.95
N GLU A 155 -8.04 2.51 21.95
CA GLU A 155 -8.47 2.63 23.35
C GLU A 155 -8.41 4.09 23.83
N PHE A 156 -7.30 4.78 23.56
CA PHE A 156 -7.17 6.20 23.87
C PHE A 156 -8.22 7.04 23.16
N ALA A 157 -8.39 6.87 21.85
CA ALA A 157 -9.36 7.62 21.07
C ALA A 157 -10.80 7.39 21.53
N LYS A 158 -11.11 6.20 22.04
CA LYS A 158 -12.45 5.84 22.50
C LYS A 158 -12.75 6.25 23.93
N THR A 159 -11.80 6.05 24.83
CA THR A 159 -12.07 6.18 26.27
C THR A 159 -11.53 7.47 26.88
N MET A 160 -10.37 7.94 26.40
CA MET A 160 -9.62 9.06 27.00
C MET A 160 -9.51 8.93 28.52
N ALA A 161 -9.37 7.69 29.02
CA ALA A 161 -9.32 7.43 30.45
C ALA A 161 -8.06 8.02 31.08
N ASN A 162 -8.11 8.37 32.35
CA ASN A 162 -6.98 8.92 33.11
C ASN A 162 -5.95 7.81 33.43
N LYS A 163 -5.19 7.38 32.43
CA LYS A 163 -4.10 6.42 32.51
C LYS A 163 -3.01 6.74 31.47
N GLU A 164 -1.85 6.13 31.59
CA GLU A 164 -0.82 6.19 30.56
C GLU A 164 -1.21 5.28 29.37
N TYR A 165 -1.07 5.77 28.16
CA TYR A 165 -1.19 5.04 26.92
C TYR A 165 0.17 5.00 26.23
N SER A 166 0.59 3.84 25.73
CA SER A 166 1.77 3.68 24.88
C SER A 166 1.33 3.51 23.43
N PHE A 167 1.91 4.29 22.51
CA PHE A 167 1.65 4.22 21.08
C PHE A 167 2.87 3.64 20.33
N ASP A 168 3.51 2.66 20.94
CA ASP A 168 4.55 1.90 20.27
C ASP A 168 3.95 1.23 19.03
N ASP A 169 4.75 1.11 17.97
CA ASP A 169 4.35 0.54 16.68
C ASP A 169 3.28 1.34 15.89
N LEU A 170 3.00 2.60 16.29
CA LEU A 170 2.22 3.48 15.43
C LEU A 170 3.08 3.94 14.27
N GLY A 171 2.68 3.61 13.05
CA GLY A 171 3.44 3.94 11.87
C GLY A 171 2.61 4.00 10.59
N ALA A 172 3.19 4.66 9.60
CA ALA A 172 2.66 4.68 8.24
C ALA A 172 3.82 4.66 7.26
N ARG A 173 3.74 3.80 6.25
CA ARG A 173 4.75 3.70 5.20
C ARG A 173 4.06 3.63 3.85
N GLY A 174 4.61 4.34 2.88
CA GLY A 174 4.09 4.29 1.54
C GLY A 174 5.15 4.57 0.49
N TRP A 175 4.93 4.04 -0.70
CA TRP A 175 5.75 4.34 -1.87
C TRP A 175 4.92 4.30 -3.13
N SER A 176 5.41 5.03 -4.12
CA SER A 176 4.85 5.07 -5.45
C SER A 176 5.99 5.07 -6.47
N TYR A 177 5.80 4.33 -7.57
CA TYR A 177 6.75 4.25 -8.65
C TYR A 177 6.08 3.93 -9.99
N ALA A 178 6.69 4.40 -11.08
CA ALA A 178 6.31 3.96 -12.41
C ALA A 178 7.09 2.69 -12.80
N GLU A 179 6.39 1.71 -13.36
CA GLU A 179 6.94 0.44 -13.87
C GLU A 179 6.79 0.42 -15.38
N LEU A 180 7.91 0.40 -16.12
CA LEU A 180 7.94 0.09 -17.54
C LEU A 180 8.36 -1.36 -17.72
N ALA A 181 7.47 -2.20 -18.24
CA ALA A 181 7.68 -3.64 -18.39
C ALA A 181 7.66 -4.07 -19.85
N PHE A 182 8.57 -4.98 -20.20
CA PHE A 182 8.65 -5.65 -21.49
C PHE A 182 8.56 -7.15 -21.25
N GLY A 183 7.55 -7.78 -21.81
CA GLY A 183 7.33 -9.23 -21.70
C GLY A 183 7.47 -9.91 -23.05
N HIS A 184 8.00 -11.14 -23.05
CA HIS A 184 8.01 -12.03 -24.21
C HIS A 184 7.69 -13.45 -23.73
N SER A 185 6.78 -14.13 -24.44
CA SER A 185 6.48 -15.54 -24.20
C SER A 185 6.41 -16.29 -25.51
N ARG A 186 6.88 -17.54 -25.49
CA ARG A 186 6.96 -18.40 -26.68
C ARG A 186 6.57 -19.82 -26.36
N GLN A 187 5.81 -20.42 -27.27
CA GLN A 187 5.56 -21.87 -27.29
C GLN A 187 6.82 -22.59 -27.73
N ILE A 188 7.34 -23.48 -26.92
CA ILE A 188 8.54 -24.26 -27.18
C ILE A 188 8.19 -25.69 -27.61
N MET A 189 7.10 -26.24 -27.02
CA MET A 189 6.54 -27.55 -27.34
C MET A 189 5.02 -27.44 -27.23
N ASP A 190 4.27 -28.41 -27.71
CA ASP A 190 2.79 -28.39 -27.69
C ASP A 190 2.21 -28.17 -26.30
N ASN A 191 2.90 -28.65 -25.27
CA ASN A 191 2.48 -28.55 -23.87
C ASN A 191 3.39 -27.64 -23.02
N LEU A 192 4.34 -26.92 -23.62
CA LEU A 192 5.27 -26.06 -22.88
C LEU A 192 5.38 -24.68 -23.52
N ARG A 193 4.99 -23.68 -22.75
CA ARG A 193 5.21 -22.27 -23.07
C ARG A 193 6.13 -21.64 -22.01
N VAL A 194 7.09 -20.87 -22.45
CA VAL A 194 8.01 -20.14 -21.57
C VAL A 194 7.86 -18.64 -21.80
N GLY A 195 8.12 -17.86 -20.76
CA GLY A 195 8.07 -16.40 -20.85
C GLY A 195 8.97 -15.74 -19.84
N ALA A 196 9.35 -14.53 -20.16
CA ALA A 196 10.11 -13.66 -19.28
C ALA A 196 9.59 -12.22 -19.39
N LYS A 197 9.70 -11.47 -18.30
CA LYS A 197 9.37 -10.05 -18.25
C LYS A 197 10.54 -9.29 -17.62
N VAL A 198 10.98 -8.23 -18.28
CA VAL A 198 11.98 -7.29 -17.77
C VAL A 198 11.25 -6.03 -17.35
N LYS A 199 11.57 -5.52 -16.17
CA LYS A 199 10.91 -4.34 -15.57
C LYS A 199 11.94 -3.29 -15.24
N PHE A 200 11.64 -2.05 -15.60
CA PHE A 200 12.39 -0.86 -15.21
C PHE A 200 11.51 -0.05 -14.25
N LEU A 201 12.05 0.24 -13.08
CA LEU A 201 11.32 0.92 -12.01
C LEU A 201 11.84 2.35 -11.86
N PHE A 202 10.95 3.31 -11.88
CA PHE A 202 11.24 4.72 -11.73
C PHE A 202 10.55 5.22 -10.45
N GLY A 203 11.33 5.46 -9.39
CA GLY A 203 10.82 5.93 -8.11
C GLY A 203 10.08 7.26 -8.26
N GLY A 204 8.90 7.35 -7.68
CA GLY A 204 8.07 8.55 -7.61
C GLY A 204 8.16 9.21 -6.25
N ALA A 205 7.62 8.55 -5.23
CA ALA A 205 7.60 9.03 -3.86
C ALA A 205 7.81 7.88 -2.85
N TYR A 206 8.34 8.22 -1.71
CA TYR A 206 8.47 7.36 -0.54
C TYR A 206 8.17 8.18 0.71
N ALA A 207 7.37 7.63 1.61
CA ALA A 207 7.12 8.19 2.92
C ALA A 207 7.21 7.10 3.98
N ASP A 208 7.86 7.39 5.08
CA ASP A 208 7.91 6.54 6.27
C ASP A 208 7.70 7.43 7.50
N PHE A 209 6.75 7.05 8.32
CA PHE A 209 6.47 7.69 9.58
C PHE A 209 6.37 6.63 10.65
N SER A 210 7.07 6.81 11.76
CA SER A 210 7.02 5.90 12.89
C SER A 210 7.10 6.66 14.21
N MET A 211 6.43 6.13 15.21
CA MET A 211 6.54 6.56 16.60
C MET A 211 7.23 5.47 17.41
N ASP A 212 8.15 5.88 18.28
CA ASP A 212 8.92 4.99 19.14
C ASP A 212 8.87 5.50 20.57
N GLY A 213 8.43 4.66 21.50
CA GLY A 213 8.31 4.99 22.90
C GLY A 213 7.37 6.17 23.16
N VAL A 214 6.38 6.39 22.30
CA VAL A 214 5.44 7.52 22.47
C VAL A 214 4.40 7.14 23.51
N LYS A 215 4.32 7.95 24.56
CA LYS A 215 3.38 7.80 25.65
C LYS A 215 2.50 9.04 25.75
N ALA A 216 1.22 8.82 25.98
CA ALA A 216 0.28 9.87 26.35
C ALA A 216 -0.15 9.67 27.79
N ASN A 217 0.01 10.69 28.61
CA ASN A 217 -0.37 10.66 30.02
C ASN A 217 -1.15 11.92 30.38
N MET A 218 -2.14 11.79 31.24
CA MET A 218 -2.92 12.91 31.73
C MET A 218 -2.30 13.44 33.02
N VAL A 219 -1.96 14.73 33.02
CA VAL A 219 -1.45 15.45 34.22
C VAL A 219 -2.32 16.66 34.45
N GLY A 220 -3.12 16.59 35.51
CA GLY A 220 -4.18 17.58 35.75
C GLY A 220 -5.21 17.56 34.62
N ASP A 221 -5.45 18.70 33.98
CA ASP A 221 -6.39 18.86 32.85
C ASP A 221 -5.70 18.82 31.48
N LYS A 222 -4.42 18.37 31.41
CA LYS A 222 -3.64 18.41 30.20
C LYS A 222 -3.09 17.02 29.84
N TRP A 223 -3.15 16.68 28.56
CA TRP A 223 -2.42 15.54 28.03
C TRP A 223 -0.98 15.92 27.74
N ILE A 224 -0.05 15.12 28.27
CA ILE A 224 1.38 15.22 28.00
C ILE A 224 1.74 14.06 27.10
N LEU A 225 2.29 14.37 25.92
CA LEU A 225 2.87 13.41 24.99
C LEU A 225 4.38 13.43 25.15
N SER A 226 4.98 12.27 25.35
CA SER A 226 6.43 12.09 25.42
C SER A 226 6.85 10.93 24.55
N GLY A 227 7.99 11.02 23.89
CA GLY A 227 8.50 9.96 23.01
C GLY A 227 9.25 10.53 21.82
N LYS A 228 9.50 9.69 20.84
CA LYS A 228 10.19 10.06 19.58
C LYS A 228 9.28 9.76 18.41
N ALA A 229 9.17 10.70 17.49
CA ALA A 229 8.58 10.47 16.18
C ALA A 229 9.65 10.68 15.11
N ARG A 230 9.68 9.81 14.15
CA ARG A 230 10.54 9.89 12.97
C ARG A 230 9.67 9.99 11.72
N GLY A 231 10.02 10.92 10.85
CA GLY A 231 9.40 11.05 9.54
C GLY A 231 10.47 11.12 8.48
N GLU A 232 10.30 10.37 7.41
CA GLU A 232 11.13 10.42 6.21
C GLU A 232 10.19 10.60 5.02
N LEU A 233 10.54 11.52 4.14
CA LEU A 233 9.79 11.74 2.91
C LEU A 233 10.77 12.02 1.78
N ASN A 234 10.74 11.19 0.77
CA ASN A 234 11.53 11.31 -0.45
C ASN A 234 10.59 11.39 -1.66
N MET A 235 10.82 12.36 -2.52
CA MET A 235 9.99 12.60 -3.69
C MET A 235 10.88 13.02 -4.86
N LYS A 236 10.66 12.40 -6.02
CA LYS A 236 11.36 12.78 -7.25
C LYS A 236 11.01 14.22 -7.64
N GLY A 237 12.06 15.05 -7.84
CA GLY A 237 11.89 16.45 -8.23
C GLY A 237 11.43 17.38 -7.12
N GLY A 238 11.33 16.90 -5.87
CA GLY A 238 10.98 17.71 -4.71
C GLY A 238 12.15 17.89 -3.75
N LYS A 239 12.32 19.11 -3.21
CA LYS A 239 13.17 19.39 -2.04
C LYS A 239 12.34 20.08 -0.99
N PHE A 240 12.52 19.65 0.26
CA PHE A 240 11.91 20.37 1.38
C PHE A 240 12.66 21.67 1.64
N LYS A 241 11.90 22.76 1.72
CA LYS A 241 12.41 24.01 2.29
C LYS A 241 12.28 23.89 3.80
N THR A 242 13.39 23.93 4.49
CA THR A 242 13.44 23.91 5.96
C THR A 242 13.85 25.25 6.49
N GLU A 243 13.27 25.65 7.60
CA GLU A 243 13.64 26.82 8.39
C GLU A 243 13.95 26.37 9.81
N THR A 244 15.14 26.67 10.29
CA THR A 244 15.53 26.39 11.67
C THR A 244 14.88 27.39 12.60
N LYS A 245 14.10 26.92 13.57
CA LYS A 245 13.40 27.73 14.57
C LYS A 245 13.84 27.36 15.97
N GLU A 246 13.80 28.34 16.86
CA GLU A 246 14.04 28.13 18.28
C GLU A 246 12.77 27.65 19.00
N TYR A 247 12.93 26.75 19.96
CA TYR A 247 11.82 26.37 20.82
C TYR A 247 11.38 27.54 21.70
N LYS A 248 10.08 27.81 21.73
CA LYS A 248 9.55 28.79 22.68
C LYS A 248 9.60 28.22 24.11
N GLY A 249 10.37 28.88 24.98
CA GLY A 249 10.41 28.59 26.42
C GLY A 249 11.36 27.46 26.85
N ARG A 250 12.20 26.94 25.95
CA ARG A 250 13.31 26.04 26.30
C ARG A 250 14.48 26.23 25.31
N PRO A 251 15.73 25.98 25.76
CA PRO A 251 16.87 26.03 24.85
C PRO A 251 16.80 24.93 23.78
N GLY A 252 17.30 25.26 22.60
CA GLY A 252 17.39 24.34 21.45
C GLY A 252 16.65 24.84 20.21
N THR A 253 17.00 24.27 19.07
CA THR A 253 16.42 24.57 17.75
C THR A 253 15.79 23.33 17.15
N TYR A 254 14.90 23.53 16.21
CA TYR A 254 14.29 22.48 15.37
C TYR A 254 14.12 23.01 13.96
N ASP A 255 14.19 22.09 12.99
CA ASP A 255 13.93 22.41 11.60
C ASP A 255 12.43 22.22 11.31
N GLN A 256 11.79 23.28 10.84
CA GLN A 256 10.42 23.28 10.39
C GLN A 256 10.39 23.24 8.87
N ILE A 257 9.63 22.29 8.31
CA ILE A 257 9.35 22.27 6.87
C ILE A 257 8.29 23.34 6.60
N ASN A 258 8.64 24.34 5.77
CA ASN A 258 7.76 25.44 5.36
C ASN A 258 7.35 25.39 3.88
N GLY A 259 7.73 24.36 3.18
CA GLY A 259 7.31 24.15 1.80
C GLY A 259 8.06 23.07 1.07
N VAL A 260 7.63 22.79 -0.13
CA VAL A 260 8.28 21.88 -1.07
C VAL A 260 8.71 22.71 -2.28
N ASP A 261 9.99 22.59 -2.64
CA ASP A 261 10.50 23.16 -3.88
C ASP A 261 10.40 22.10 -4.98
N THR A 262 9.57 22.35 -5.98
CA THR A 262 9.36 21.45 -7.10
C THR A 262 10.19 21.76 -8.32
N ASP A 263 11.00 22.83 -8.28
CA ASP A 263 11.82 23.27 -9.43
C ASP A 263 13.11 22.45 -9.59
N ASN A 264 13.38 21.55 -8.66
CA ASN A 264 14.56 20.70 -8.71
C ASN A 264 14.34 19.49 -9.63
N ARG A 265 14.40 19.72 -10.93
CA ARG A 265 14.30 18.69 -11.98
C ARG A 265 15.61 17.89 -12.10
N GLN A 266 16.13 17.35 -11.05
CA GLN A 266 17.18 16.36 -11.17
C GLN A 266 16.55 15.07 -11.71
N MET A 267 16.73 14.85 -13.01
CA MET A 267 16.55 13.53 -13.59
C MET A 267 17.68 12.64 -13.06
N GLY A 268 17.32 11.71 -12.18
CA GLY A 268 18.18 10.62 -11.79
C GLY A 268 18.15 9.53 -12.82
#